data_6b8a8072c642b75cb33c510d6421b8db
#
_entry.id   6b8a8072c642b75cb33c510d6421b8db
#
_cell.length_a   1.000
_cell.length_b   1.000
_cell.length_c   1.000
_cell.angle_alpha   90.00
_cell.angle_beta   90.00
_cell.angle_gamma   90.00
#
_symmetry.space_group_name_H-M   'P 1'
#
loop_
_entity.id
_entity.type
_entity.pdbx_description
1 polymer ?
#
loop_
_entity_poly.entity_id
_entity_poly.type
_entity_poly.pdbx_seq_one_letter_code
_entity_poly.pdbx_strand_id
1 'polypeptide(L)'
;LALFNVYATWRSHRPGEETPAEAFAHMLMDVAVLAWLVAWSGGIGNPFSSMFLLLIAVSSLALPLRWVLATGVACLLGSVVTAVFGRPLPHLHGDNFNVHLWGMAVNFVLSAGVVLYFSTRLVAALRLREQELARLRERFARNEGIVALATHAAAVAHELNTPLATLTLLAEDIREHASDADVRDDAGTMRQL
;
A
#
# COMPACT_ATOMS: atom_id res chain seq x y z
N LEU A 1 -23.94 -18.24 -13.24
CA LEU A 1 -23.57 -16.85 -12.88
C LEU A 1 -24.25 -16.40 -11.60
N ALA A 2 -25.60 -16.44 -11.52
CA ALA A 2 -26.33 -15.95 -10.33
C ALA A 2 -25.88 -16.66 -9.04
N LEU A 3 -25.77 -17.99 -9.04
CA LEU A 3 -25.30 -18.77 -7.88
C LEU A 3 -23.86 -18.43 -7.50
N PHE A 4 -23.00 -18.19 -8.49
CA PHE A 4 -21.62 -17.79 -8.26
C PHE A 4 -21.53 -16.38 -7.63
N ASN A 5 -22.31 -15.42 -8.14
CA ASN A 5 -22.38 -14.08 -7.55
C ASN A 5 -22.93 -14.09 -6.11
N VAL A 6 -23.93 -14.93 -5.83
CA VAL A 6 -24.45 -15.12 -4.47
C VAL A 6 -23.35 -15.70 -3.57
N TYR A 7 -22.61 -16.71 -4.03
CA TYR A 7 -21.50 -17.28 -3.29
C TYR A 7 -20.38 -16.23 -3.04
N ALA A 8 -19.97 -15.50 -4.06
CA ALA A 8 -18.94 -14.46 -3.95
C ALA A 8 -19.35 -13.35 -2.97
N THR A 9 -20.62 -12.88 -3.04
CA THR A 9 -21.16 -11.89 -2.12
C THR A 9 -21.22 -12.44 -0.68
N TRP A 10 -21.66 -13.68 -0.51
CA TRP A 10 -21.69 -14.31 0.81
C TRP A 10 -20.29 -14.51 1.39
N ARG A 11 -19.32 -14.87 0.56
CA ARG A 11 -17.92 -15.05 0.97
C ARG A 11 -17.26 -13.74 1.36
N SER A 12 -17.54 -12.63 0.65
CA SER A 12 -16.99 -11.30 0.95
C SER A 12 -17.51 -10.71 2.27
N HIS A 13 -18.64 -11.19 2.80
CA HIS A 13 -19.17 -10.81 4.10
C HIS A 13 -18.61 -11.64 5.27
N ARG A 14 -17.83 -12.67 5.00
CA ARG A 14 -17.20 -13.44 6.08
C ARG A 14 -15.94 -12.75 6.60
N PRO A 15 -15.73 -12.70 7.92
CA PRO A 15 -14.49 -12.19 8.50
C PRO A 15 -13.35 -13.15 8.17
N GLY A 16 -12.51 -12.76 7.24
CA GLY A 16 -11.33 -13.48 6.78
C GLY A 16 -10.78 -12.80 5.53
N GLU A 17 -9.49 -12.58 5.47
CA GLU A 17 -8.86 -12.05 4.25
C GLU A 17 -9.04 -13.05 3.10
N GLU A 18 -9.52 -12.56 1.95
CA GLU A 18 -9.58 -13.36 0.73
C GLU A 18 -8.16 -13.76 0.33
N THR A 19 -7.96 -15.05 0.09
CA THR A 19 -6.68 -15.51 -0.40
C THR A 19 -6.48 -15.06 -1.85
N PRO A 20 -5.23 -14.76 -2.28
CA PRO A 20 -4.96 -14.41 -3.68
C PRO A 20 -5.40 -15.48 -4.67
N ALA A 21 -5.47 -16.75 -4.24
CA ALA A 21 -5.96 -17.85 -5.06
C ALA A 21 -7.48 -17.81 -5.26
N GLU A 22 -8.24 -17.43 -4.23
CA GLU A 22 -9.70 -17.24 -4.33
C GLU A 22 -10.03 -16.09 -5.28
N ALA A 23 -9.36 -14.93 -5.09
CA ALA A 23 -9.53 -13.79 -5.98
C ALA A 23 -9.15 -14.11 -7.44
N PHE A 24 -8.08 -14.89 -7.65
CA PHE A 24 -7.73 -15.38 -8.98
C PHE A 24 -8.79 -16.31 -9.57
N ALA A 25 -9.39 -17.19 -8.77
CA ALA A 25 -10.46 -18.06 -9.24
C ALA A 25 -11.69 -17.25 -9.70
N HIS A 26 -12.01 -16.14 -9.00
CA HIS A 26 -13.05 -15.21 -9.44
C HIS A 26 -12.70 -14.57 -10.79
N MET A 27 -11.45 -14.09 -10.97
CA MET A 27 -11.00 -13.54 -12.25
C MET A 27 -11.05 -14.56 -13.39
N LEU A 28 -10.69 -15.84 -13.14
CA LEU A 28 -10.83 -16.89 -14.14
C LEU A 28 -12.28 -17.14 -14.56
N MET A 29 -13.22 -17.05 -13.63
CA MET A 29 -14.63 -17.16 -13.95
C MET A 29 -15.07 -16.00 -14.85
N ASP A 30 -14.66 -14.78 -14.55
CA ASP A 30 -14.97 -13.60 -15.35
C ASP A 30 -14.38 -13.72 -16.76
N VAL A 31 -13.13 -14.20 -16.89
CA VAL A 31 -12.49 -14.48 -18.18
C VAL A 31 -13.28 -15.53 -18.96
N ALA A 32 -13.69 -16.62 -18.31
CA ALA A 32 -14.45 -17.69 -18.96
C ALA A 32 -15.83 -17.21 -19.45
N VAL A 33 -16.53 -16.44 -18.62
CA VAL A 33 -17.83 -15.84 -18.97
C VAL A 33 -17.68 -14.86 -20.13
N LEU A 34 -16.68 -13.97 -20.08
CA LEU A 34 -16.42 -13.03 -21.15
C LEU A 34 -16.07 -13.76 -22.45
N ALA A 35 -15.19 -14.77 -22.40
CA ALA A 35 -14.83 -15.58 -23.56
C ALA A 35 -16.06 -16.27 -24.16
N TRP A 36 -16.90 -16.87 -23.33
CA TRP A 36 -18.14 -17.49 -23.78
C TRP A 36 -19.08 -16.49 -24.45
N LEU A 37 -19.33 -15.32 -23.82
CA LEU A 37 -20.19 -14.28 -24.39
C LEU A 37 -19.65 -13.77 -25.74
N VAL A 38 -18.34 -13.44 -25.81
CA VAL A 38 -17.71 -12.92 -27.02
C VAL A 38 -17.71 -13.98 -28.13
N ALA A 39 -17.44 -15.26 -27.82
CA ALA A 39 -17.45 -16.33 -28.81
C ALA A 39 -18.84 -16.52 -29.47
N TRP A 40 -19.94 -16.33 -28.72
CA TRP A 40 -21.30 -16.48 -29.25
C TRP A 40 -21.87 -15.22 -29.89
N SER A 41 -21.21 -14.05 -29.69
CA SER A 41 -21.71 -12.73 -30.15
C SER A 41 -20.82 -12.03 -31.17
N GLY A 42 -20.06 -12.80 -31.97
CA GLY A 42 -19.25 -12.26 -33.05
C GLY A 42 -17.77 -12.63 -33.03
N GLY A 43 -17.33 -13.39 -32.01
CA GLY A 43 -15.93 -13.78 -31.87
C GLY A 43 -14.99 -12.55 -31.79
N ILE A 44 -13.87 -12.60 -32.50
CA ILE A 44 -12.88 -11.50 -32.52
C ILE A 44 -13.45 -10.20 -33.13
N GLY A 45 -14.47 -10.31 -33.99
CA GLY A 45 -15.17 -9.14 -34.55
C GLY A 45 -16.12 -8.46 -33.57
N ASN A 46 -16.30 -8.99 -32.36
CA ASN A 46 -17.14 -8.34 -31.36
C ASN A 46 -16.44 -7.09 -30.81
N PRO A 47 -17.10 -5.91 -30.78
CA PRO A 47 -16.51 -4.68 -30.23
C PRO A 47 -16.11 -4.80 -28.76
N PHE A 48 -16.66 -5.74 -28.00
CA PHE A 48 -16.33 -5.99 -26.59
C PHE A 48 -15.16 -6.96 -26.39
N SER A 49 -14.53 -7.48 -27.46
CA SER A 49 -13.37 -8.37 -27.34
C SER A 49 -12.18 -7.70 -26.61
N SER A 50 -12.05 -6.39 -26.67
CA SER A 50 -11.03 -5.64 -25.93
C SER A 50 -11.25 -5.59 -24.41
N MET A 51 -12.42 -6.02 -23.89
CA MET A 51 -12.66 -6.07 -22.43
C MET A 51 -11.76 -7.06 -21.70
N PHE A 52 -11.11 -8.01 -22.40
CA PHE A 52 -10.06 -8.84 -21.77
C PHE A 52 -8.93 -8.00 -21.18
N LEU A 53 -8.57 -6.86 -21.79
CA LEU A 53 -7.57 -5.93 -21.26
C LEU A 53 -8.02 -5.31 -19.95
N LEU A 54 -9.33 -5.07 -19.79
CA LEU A 54 -9.88 -4.54 -18.57
C LEU A 54 -9.72 -5.52 -17.38
N LEU A 55 -9.94 -6.80 -17.61
CA LEU A 55 -9.75 -7.84 -16.59
C LEU A 55 -8.27 -7.90 -16.13
N ILE A 56 -7.32 -7.73 -17.06
CA ILE A 56 -5.89 -7.63 -16.73
C ILE A 56 -5.63 -6.38 -15.87
N ALA A 57 -6.18 -5.23 -16.27
CA ALA A 57 -6.02 -3.99 -15.53
C ALA A 57 -6.59 -4.07 -14.11
N VAL A 58 -7.79 -4.63 -13.95
CA VAL A 58 -8.41 -4.83 -12.63
C VAL A 58 -7.61 -5.82 -11.79
N SER A 59 -7.14 -6.93 -12.36
CA SER A 59 -6.33 -7.90 -11.64
C SER A 59 -5.01 -7.31 -11.12
N SER A 60 -4.41 -6.36 -11.86
CA SER A 60 -3.15 -5.70 -11.46
C SER A 60 -3.29 -4.85 -10.19
N LEU A 61 -4.50 -4.45 -9.83
CA LEU A 61 -4.79 -3.66 -8.63
C LEU A 61 -5.10 -4.54 -7.41
N ALA A 62 -5.63 -5.75 -7.65
CA ALA A 62 -6.14 -6.62 -6.60
C ALA A 62 -5.18 -7.77 -6.26
N LEU A 63 -4.29 -8.18 -7.18
CA LEU A 63 -3.54 -9.43 -7.07
C LEU A 63 -2.02 -9.19 -7.08
N PRO A 64 -1.23 -10.06 -6.42
CA PRO A 64 0.22 -10.10 -6.57
C PRO A 64 0.63 -10.44 -8.01
N LEU A 65 1.80 -9.97 -8.45
CA LEU A 65 2.31 -10.04 -9.82
C LEU A 65 2.17 -11.44 -10.47
N ARG A 66 2.46 -12.51 -9.76
CA ARG A 66 2.34 -13.89 -10.28
C ARG A 66 0.92 -14.23 -10.74
N TRP A 67 -0.09 -13.77 -10.00
CA TRP A 67 -1.50 -13.98 -10.31
C TRP A 67 -1.99 -13.05 -11.42
N VAL A 68 -1.47 -11.82 -11.49
CA VAL A 68 -1.72 -10.91 -12.61
C VAL A 68 -1.23 -11.52 -13.92
N LEU A 69 -0.01 -12.06 -13.93
CA LEU A 69 0.53 -12.75 -15.10
C LEU A 69 -0.30 -13.97 -15.49
N ALA A 70 -0.76 -14.74 -14.52
CA ALA A 70 -1.66 -15.89 -14.77
C ALA A 70 -3.00 -15.42 -15.36
N THR A 71 -3.60 -14.32 -14.86
CA THR A 71 -4.81 -13.71 -15.44
C THR A 71 -4.55 -13.23 -16.88
N GLY A 72 -3.40 -12.60 -17.12
CA GLY A 72 -2.99 -12.18 -18.48
C GLY A 72 -2.93 -13.35 -19.45
N VAL A 73 -2.31 -14.48 -19.04
CA VAL A 73 -2.27 -15.69 -19.85
C VAL A 73 -3.68 -16.25 -20.08
N ALA A 74 -4.53 -16.28 -19.06
CA ALA A 74 -5.93 -16.73 -19.19
C ALA A 74 -6.72 -15.85 -20.17
N CYS A 75 -6.56 -14.52 -20.09
CA CYS A 75 -7.18 -13.58 -21.04
C CYS A 75 -6.69 -13.78 -22.48
N LEU A 76 -5.39 -14.01 -22.68
CA LEU A 76 -4.83 -14.33 -23.99
C LEU A 76 -5.42 -15.65 -24.55
N LEU A 77 -5.45 -16.69 -23.74
CA LEU A 77 -6.07 -17.96 -24.13
C LEU A 77 -7.56 -17.79 -24.45
N GLY A 78 -8.29 -17.04 -23.61
CA GLY A 78 -9.69 -16.70 -23.85
C GLY A 78 -9.89 -15.97 -25.18
N SER A 79 -9.04 -14.98 -25.47
CA SER A 79 -9.12 -14.22 -26.73
C SER A 79 -8.80 -15.11 -27.96
N VAL A 80 -7.81 -16.02 -27.85
CA VAL A 80 -7.50 -17.00 -28.91
C VAL A 80 -8.68 -17.97 -29.13
N VAL A 81 -9.28 -18.47 -28.08
CA VAL A 81 -10.47 -19.34 -28.16
C VAL A 81 -11.61 -18.60 -28.87
N THR A 82 -11.87 -17.34 -28.52
CA THR A 82 -12.91 -16.55 -29.20
C THR A 82 -12.59 -16.25 -30.66
N ALA A 83 -11.30 -16.13 -31.02
CA ALA A 83 -10.89 -15.94 -32.39
C ALA A 83 -11.05 -17.19 -33.25
N VAL A 84 -10.73 -18.38 -32.70
CA VAL A 84 -10.74 -19.66 -33.42
C VAL A 84 -12.14 -20.27 -33.48
N PHE A 85 -12.87 -20.25 -32.35
CA PHE A 85 -14.17 -20.93 -32.20
C PHE A 85 -15.36 -19.96 -32.19
N GLY A 86 -15.11 -18.64 -32.28
CA GLY A 86 -16.16 -17.64 -32.28
C GLY A 86 -17.04 -17.74 -33.51
N ARG A 87 -18.34 -17.56 -33.34
CA ARG A 87 -19.32 -17.55 -34.44
C ARG A 87 -19.26 -16.18 -35.09
N PRO A 88 -18.97 -16.07 -36.40
CA PRO A 88 -19.00 -14.79 -37.09
C PRO A 88 -20.41 -14.21 -37.05
N LEU A 89 -20.47 -12.87 -36.94
CA LEU A 89 -21.74 -12.16 -37.07
C LEU A 89 -22.31 -12.39 -38.48
N PRO A 90 -23.63 -12.62 -38.62
CA PRO A 90 -24.25 -12.67 -39.92
C PRO A 90 -23.96 -11.38 -40.66
N HIS A 91 -23.52 -11.48 -41.90
CA HIS A 91 -23.26 -10.31 -42.77
C HIS A 91 -24.59 -9.66 -43.13
N LEU A 92 -25.09 -8.76 -42.31
CA LEU A 92 -26.23 -7.92 -42.57
C LEU A 92 -25.72 -6.64 -43.27
N HIS A 93 -26.19 -6.41 -44.50
CA HIS A 93 -25.74 -5.27 -45.31
C HIS A 93 -26.29 -3.95 -44.75
N GLY A 94 -25.44 -2.93 -44.62
CA GLY A 94 -25.77 -1.53 -44.43
C GLY A 94 -25.83 -0.98 -43.01
N ASP A 95 -26.73 -1.47 -42.15
CA ASP A 95 -26.95 -0.89 -40.80
C ASP A 95 -25.99 -1.40 -39.72
N ASN A 96 -25.34 -2.50 -39.95
CA ASN A 96 -24.50 -3.14 -38.95
C ASN A 96 -23.17 -2.45 -38.70
N PHE A 97 -22.66 -1.70 -39.65
CA PHE A 97 -21.45 -0.89 -39.45
C PHE A 97 -21.67 0.17 -38.36
N ASN A 98 -22.84 0.81 -38.37
CA ASN A 98 -23.20 1.80 -37.35
C ASN A 98 -23.35 1.13 -35.96
N VAL A 99 -23.99 -0.03 -35.88
CA VAL A 99 -24.15 -0.79 -34.61
C VAL A 99 -22.78 -1.21 -34.05
N HIS A 100 -21.86 -1.68 -34.91
CA HIS A 100 -20.51 -2.03 -34.53
C HIS A 100 -19.73 -0.83 -34.00
N LEU A 101 -19.77 0.32 -34.67
CA LEU A 101 -19.15 1.56 -34.23
C LEU A 101 -19.69 2.03 -32.88
N TRP A 102 -21.02 2.00 -32.70
CA TRP A 102 -21.64 2.31 -31.42
C TRP A 102 -21.20 1.33 -30.30
N GLY A 103 -21.10 0.03 -30.59
CA GLY A 103 -20.57 -0.95 -29.67
C GLY A 103 -19.13 -0.66 -29.24
N MET A 104 -18.27 -0.29 -30.20
CA MET A 104 -16.89 0.13 -29.91
C MET A 104 -16.84 1.41 -29.05
N ALA A 105 -17.67 2.40 -29.36
CA ALA A 105 -17.73 3.65 -28.60
C ALA A 105 -18.18 3.40 -27.14
N VAL A 106 -19.24 2.61 -26.96
CA VAL A 106 -19.73 2.22 -25.62
C VAL A 106 -18.66 1.46 -24.85
N ASN A 107 -18.02 0.47 -25.48
CA ASN A 107 -16.94 -0.31 -24.86
C ASN A 107 -15.75 0.60 -24.47
N PHE A 108 -15.37 1.54 -25.33
CA PHE A 108 -14.30 2.51 -25.03
C PHE A 108 -14.65 3.36 -23.81
N VAL A 109 -15.85 3.93 -23.76
CA VAL A 109 -16.30 4.77 -22.62
C VAL A 109 -16.33 3.97 -21.32
N LEU A 110 -16.88 2.74 -21.37
CA LEU A 110 -16.91 1.86 -20.20
C LEU A 110 -15.49 1.51 -19.71
N SER A 111 -14.62 1.09 -20.62
CA SER A 111 -13.23 0.71 -20.30
C SER A 111 -12.45 1.90 -19.77
N ALA A 112 -12.56 3.08 -20.41
CA ALA A 112 -11.93 4.30 -19.97
C ALA A 112 -12.42 4.73 -18.58
N GLY A 113 -13.73 4.65 -18.33
CA GLY A 113 -14.34 4.95 -17.03
C GLY A 113 -13.81 4.06 -15.91
N VAL A 114 -13.75 2.74 -16.15
CA VAL A 114 -13.23 1.78 -15.18
C VAL A 114 -11.75 2.03 -14.92
N VAL A 115 -10.92 2.17 -15.96
CA VAL A 115 -9.49 2.42 -15.80
C VAL A 115 -9.24 3.74 -15.04
N LEU A 116 -9.97 4.80 -15.38
CA LEU A 116 -9.86 6.09 -14.70
C LEU A 116 -10.25 5.99 -13.22
N TYR A 117 -11.36 5.32 -12.92
CA TYR A 117 -11.82 5.10 -11.55
C TYR A 117 -10.77 4.38 -10.71
N PHE A 118 -10.27 3.25 -11.20
CA PHE A 118 -9.25 2.48 -10.45
C PHE A 118 -7.92 3.22 -10.35
N SER A 119 -7.47 3.88 -11.42
CA SER A 119 -6.24 4.68 -11.39
C SER A 119 -6.31 5.80 -10.35
N THR A 120 -7.42 6.53 -10.28
CA THR A 120 -7.60 7.58 -9.27
C THR A 120 -7.62 7.02 -7.86
N ARG A 121 -8.26 5.88 -7.64
CA ARG A 121 -8.25 5.17 -6.34
C ARG A 121 -6.87 4.70 -5.94
N LEU A 122 -6.10 4.14 -6.87
CA LEU A 122 -4.73 3.70 -6.61
C LEU A 122 -3.83 4.88 -6.23
N VAL A 123 -3.87 5.97 -7.00
CA VAL A 123 -3.09 7.18 -6.71
C VAL A 123 -3.45 7.74 -5.34
N ALA A 124 -4.74 7.78 -4.98
CA ALA A 124 -5.17 8.23 -3.66
C ALA A 124 -4.63 7.33 -2.53
N ALA A 125 -4.68 6.01 -2.70
CA ALA A 125 -4.15 5.06 -1.72
C ALA A 125 -2.62 5.17 -1.55
N LEU A 126 -1.89 5.36 -2.65
CA LEU A 126 -0.43 5.57 -2.61
C LEU A 126 -0.08 6.87 -1.87
N ARG A 127 -0.78 7.97 -2.14
CA ARG A 127 -0.57 9.26 -1.44
C ARG A 127 -0.80 9.14 0.07
N LEU A 128 -1.84 8.42 0.48
CA LEU A 128 -2.09 8.17 1.91
C LEU A 128 -0.95 7.38 2.55
N ARG A 129 -0.46 6.34 1.91
CA ARG A 129 0.70 5.57 2.41
C ARG A 129 1.97 6.39 2.49
N GLU A 130 2.24 7.24 1.49
CA GLU A 130 3.38 8.17 1.53
C GLU A 130 3.30 9.15 2.70
N GLN A 131 2.10 9.69 2.98
CA GLN A 131 1.87 10.56 4.13
C GLN A 131 2.08 9.84 5.46
N GLU A 132 1.61 8.60 5.60
CA GLU A 132 1.85 7.80 6.80
C GLU A 132 3.34 7.52 7.01
N LEU A 133 4.04 7.13 5.95
CA LEU A 133 5.50 6.92 6.01
C LEU A 133 6.26 8.19 6.38
N ALA A 134 5.87 9.35 5.84
CA ALA A 134 6.46 10.64 6.20
C ALA A 134 6.26 10.96 7.68
N ARG A 135 5.03 10.78 8.21
CA ARG A 135 4.73 10.96 9.63
C ARG A 135 5.53 10.02 10.55
N LEU A 136 5.66 8.75 10.14
CA LEU A 136 6.46 7.78 10.91
C LEU A 136 7.94 8.19 10.92
N ARG A 137 8.51 8.59 9.78
CA ARG A 137 9.90 9.07 9.71
C ARG A 137 10.14 10.28 10.59
N GLU A 138 9.21 11.25 10.61
CA GLU A 138 9.30 12.41 11.50
C GLU A 138 9.30 12.02 12.98
N ARG A 139 8.43 11.09 13.37
CA ARG A 139 8.39 10.56 14.74
C ARG A 139 9.69 9.85 15.12
N PHE A 140 10.24 9.02 14.23
CA PHE A 140 11.53 8.37 14.47
C PHE A 140 12.67 9.38 14.63
N ALA A 141 12.78 10.36 13.73
CA ALA A 141 13.80 11.40 13.84
C ALA A 141 13.69 12.20 15.15
N ARG A 142 12.46 12.51 15.59
CA ARG A 142 12.24 13.17 16.89
C ARG A 142 12.67 12.29 18.06
N ASN A 143 12.33 11.01 18.03
CA ASN A 143 12.73 10.08 19.10
C ASN A 143 14.26 9.90 19.15
N GLU A 144 14.93 9.78 18.01
CA GLU A 144 16.41 9.76 17.95
C GLU A 144 17.02 11.02 18.55
N GLY A 145 16.44 12.19 18.24
CA GLY A 145 16.89 13.47 18.83
C GLY A 145 16.73 13.48 20.35
N ILE A 146 15.63 12.96 20.90
CA ILE A 146 15.41 12.86 22.35
C ILE A 146 16.42 11.92 22.99
N VAL A 147 16.67 10.75 22.41
CA VAL A 147 17.65 9.78 22.92
C VAL A 147 19.06 10.36 22.88
N ALA A 148 19.45 11.02 21.80
CA ALA A 148 20.74 11.70 21.69
C ALA A 148 20.91 12.79 22.76
N LEU A 149 19.88 13.61 22.99
CA LEU A 149 19.89 14.63 24.03
C LEU A 149 20.01 14.02 25.43
N ALA A 150 19.27 12.98 25.73
CA ALA A 150 19.32 12.28 27.01
C ALA A 150 20.72 11.66 27.26
N THR A 151 21.32 11.06 26.22
CA THR A 151 22.68 10.50 26.29
C THR A 151 23.72 11.61 26.54
N HIS A 152 23.61 12.74 25.85
CA HIS A 152 24.49 13.91 26.09
C HIS A 152 24.32 14.47 27.48
N ALA A 153 23.08 14.64 27.95
CA ALA A 153 22.81 15.14 29.30
C ALA A 153 23.40 14.21 30.39
N ALA A 154 23.29 12.89 30.20
CA ALA A 154 23.87 11.90 31.12
C ALA A 154 25.42 11.97 31.12
N ALA A 155 26.04 12.12 29.95
CA ALA A 155 27.50 12.27 29.84
C ALA A 155 27.98 13.57 30.53
N VAL A 156 27.33 14.69 30.28
CA VAL A 156 27.65 15.99 30.94
C VAL A 156 27.45 15.89 32.46
N ALA A 157 26.36 15.27 32.91
CA ALA A 157 26.13 15.07 34.35
C ALA A 157 27.25 14.21 34.99
N HIS A 158 27.70 13.17 34.29
CA HIS A 158 28.81 12.35 34.76
C HIS A 158 30.15 13.11 34.82
N GLU A 159 30.46 13.90 33.81
CA GLU A 159 31.66 14.76 33.75
C GLU A 159 31.64 15.88 34.80
N LEU A 160 30.46 16.38 35.16
CA LEU A 160 30.32 17.40 36.20
C LEU A 160 30.39 16.81 37.62
N ASN A 161 29.87 15.58 37.80
CA ASN A 161 29.91 14.94 39.12
C ASN A 161 31.32 14.64 39.64
N THR A 162 32.27 14.34 38.75
CA THR A 162 33.67 14.07 39.13
C THR A 162 34.37 15.28 39.78
N PRO A 163 34.40 16.50 39.15
CA PRO A 163 35.00 17.67 39.77
C PRO A 163 34.22 18.14 41.01
N LEU A 164 32.88 18.03 41.01
CA LEU A 164 32.07 18.36 42.18
C LEU A 164 32.41 17.45 43.38
N ALA A 165 32.55 16.14 43.19
CA ALA A 165 32.96 15.20 44.25
C ALA A 165 34.38 15.57 44.77
N THR A 166 35.30 15.96 43.87
CA THR A 166 36.65 16.39 44.26
C THR A 166 36.61 17.70 45.08
N LEU A 167 35.80 18.67 44.66
CA LEU A 167 35.63 19.93 45.42
C LEU A 167 35.02 19.69 46.79
N THR A 168 34.01 18.78 46.86
CA THR A 168 33.42 18.41 48.16
C THR A 168 34.42 17.78 49.09
N LEU A 169 35.28 16.87 48.58
CA LEU A 169 36.34 16.24 49.39
C LEU A 169 37.39 17.26 49.86
N LEU A 170 37.79 18.19 48.96
CA LEU A 170 38.75 19.27 49.34
C LEU A 170 38.16 20.21 50.38
N ALA A 171 36.87 20.58 50.26
CA ALA A 171 36.19 21.42 51.23
C ALA A 171 36.10 20.68 52.60
N GLU A 172 35.91 19.39 52.62
CA GLU A 172 35.90 18.59 53.85
C GLU A 172 37.28 18.48 54.51
N ASP A 173 38.33 18.29 53.70
CA ASP A 173 39.72 18.30 54.17
C ASP A 173 40.13 19.64 54.75
N ILE A 174 39.79 20.75 54.10
CA ILE A 174 40.04 22.11 54.64
C ILE A 174 39.29 22.34 55.94
N ARG A 175 38.04 21.94 56.03
CA ARG A 175 37.24 22.08 57.26
C ARG A 175 37.83 21.30 58.43
N GLU A 176 38.40 20.12 58.18
CA GLU A 176 38.98 19.24 59.23
C GLU A 176 40.34 19.71 59.71
N HIS A 177 41.14 20.25 58.81
CA HIS A 177 42.55 20.64 59.09
C HIS A 177 42.80 22.13 59.29
N ALA A 178 41.86 23.03 58.96
CA ALA A 178 42.04 24.46 59.14
C ALA A 178 42.09 24.85 60.60
N SER A 179 43.08 25.60 60.96
CA SER A 179 43.27 26.14 62.33
C SER A 179 42.41 27.37 62.62
N ASP A 180 41.92 28.04 61.56
CA ASP A 180 41.12 29.24 61.61
C ASP A 180 39.64 28.95 61.59
N ALA A 181 38.87 29.57 62.47
CA ALA A 181 37.41 29.33 62.59
C ALA A 181 36.65 29.85 61.38
N ASP A 182 37.05 30.97 60.77
CA ASP A 182 36.39 31.56 59.58
C ASP A 182 36.57 30.69 58.34
N VAL A 183 37.74 30.09 58.15
CA VAL A 183 38.03 29.17 57.05
C VAL A 183 37.23 27.86 57.17
N ARG A 184 36.96 27.39 58.40
CA ARG A 184 36.11 26.23 58.62
C ARG A 184 34.65 26.46 58.26
N ASP A 185 34.14 27.66 58.55
CA ASP A 185 32.75 28.05 58.24
C ASP A 185 32.53 28.20 56.77
N ASP A 186 33.47 28.86 56.06
CA ASP A 186 33.46 28.99 54.60
C ASP A 186 33.50 27.64 53.89
N ALA A 187 34.35 26.71 54.33
CA ALA A 187 34.41 25.37 53.77
C ALA A 187 33.11 24.55 54.07
N GLY A 188 32.45 24.80 55.19
CA GLY A 188 31.15 24.25 55.53
C GLY A 188 30.03 24.76 54.59
N THR A 189 30.08 26.03 54.23
CA THR A 189 29.11 26.63 53.30
C THR A 189 29.28 26.12 51.87
N MET A 190 30.51 25.91 51.41
CA MET A 190 30.80 25.30 50.11
C MET A 190 30.22 23.89 49.94
N ARG A 191 30.05 23.13 51.02
CA ARG A 191 29.47 21.79 50.99
C ARG A 191 27.94 21.78 50.85
N GLN A 192 27.28 22.89 51.20
CA GLN A 192 25.81 22.99 51.15
C GLN A 192 25.28 23.52 49.82
N LEU A 193 26.14 24.00 48.92
CA LEU A 193 25.83 24.40 47.53
C LEU A 193 25.92 23.23 46.59
#